data_c8b451b5554c851ff3c90d47ea5e48a9
#
_entry.id   c8b451b5554c851ff3c90d47ea5e48a9
#
_cell.length_a   1.000
_cell.length_b   1.000
_cell.length_c   1.000
_cell.angle_alpha   90.00
_cell.angle_beta   90.00
_cell.angle_gamma   90.00
#
_symmetry.space_group_name_H-M   'P 1'
#
loop_
_entity.id
_entity.type
_entity.pdbx_description
1 polymer ?
#
loop_
_entity_poly.entity_id
_entity_poly.type
_entity_poly.pdbx_seq_one_letter_code
_entity_poly.pdbx_strand_id
1 'polypeptide(L)'
;MENTIVNINYEQTGASTGTNSLGMREMQAKVYEAKEKQYLLVKAPPASGKSRAMMFVALYKMAEQGIRKTIVAVPEKSIGGSFKNTELKKFGFFCDWSVAPYFNLCGGEEGGSETRKVEKFKEFLLPSTPAKTLVCTHATLRYAFKELADEEFNDTLVGIDEFHHTSADAESGLGDVVRRLMANTNAHILAM
;
A
#
# COMPACT_ATOMS: atom_id res chain seq x y z
N MET A 1 13.55 -11.27 14.38
CA MET A 1 13.01 -10.17 13.53
C MET A 1 12.27 -9.20 14.45
N GLU A 2 12.71 -7.95 14.50
CA GLU A 2 12.03 -6.94 15.32
C GLU A 2 10.80 -6.42 14.55
N ASN A 3 9.62 -6.74 15.05
CA ASN A 3 8.38 -6.12 14.60
C ASN A 3 8.36 -4.67 15.11
N THR A 4 8.47 -3.71 14.20
CA THR A 4 8.44 -2.30 14.57
C THR A 4 7.02 -1.77 14.42
N ILE A 5 6.38 -1.50 15.57
CA ILE A 5 5.11 -0.77 15.64
C ILE A 5 5.45 0.71 15.80
N VAL A 6 5.08 1.51 14.81
CA VAL A 6 5.18 2.97 14.90
C VAL A 6 3.87 3.49 15.49
N ASN A 7 3.88 3.83 16.79
CA ASN A 7 2.77 4.49 17.46
C ASN A 7 2.95 6.01 17.35
N ILE A 8 2.01 6.67 16.67
CA ILE A 8 1.98 8.13 16.56
C ILE A 8 0.77 8.63 17.35
N ASN A 9 1.03 9.23 18.52
CA ASN A 9 0.02 9.95 19.27
C ASN A 9 -0.13 11.37 18.70
N TYR A 10 -1.33 11.74 18.29
CA TYR A 10 -1.65 13.03 17.73
C TYR A 10 -2.41 13.88 18.77
N GLU A 11 -1.84 14.99 19.18
CA GLU A 11 -2.63 16.05 19.80
C GLU A 11 -3.30 16.87 18.69
N GLN A 12 -4.62 16.92 18.69
CA GLN A 12 -5.38 17.78 17.77
C GLN A 12 -5.23 19.26 18.23
N THR A 13 -4.21 19.91 17.77
CA THR A 13 -3.99 21.34 18.05
C THR A 13 -4.81 22.25 17.14
N GLY A 14 -5.53 21.72 16.15
CA GLY A 14 -6.25 22.52 15.15
C GLY A 14 -5.35 23.29 14.18
N ALA A 15 -4.04 23.26 14.36
CA ALA A 15 -3.09 23.93 13.48
C ALA A 15 -2.67 23.00 12.34
N SER A 16 -2.72 23.49 11.10
CA SER A 16 -2.12 22.83 9.94
C SER A 16 -0.60 22.90 10.10
N THR A 17 0.05 21.79 10.45
CA THR A 17 1.50 21.71 10.51
C THR A 17 2.08 21.84 9.10
N GLY A 18 3.10 22.69 8.93
CA GLY A 18 3.84 22.82 7.68
C GLY A 18 4.44 21.50 7.24
N THR A 19 4.83 21.42 5.97
CA THR A 19 5.54 20.27 5.43
C THR A 19 7.05 20.48 5.56
N ASN A 20 7.83 19.39 5.67
CA ASN A 20 9.29 19.44 5.57
C ASN A 20 9.75 19.67 4.12
N SER A 21 11.06 19.71 3.88
CA SER A 21 11.65 19.91 2.54
C SER A 21 11.29 18.82 1.51
N LEU A 22 10.77 17.67 1.96
CA LEU A 22 10.30 16.57 1.11
C LEU A 22 8.77 16.62 0.89
N GLY A 23 8.10 17.68 1.36
CA GLY A 23 6.65 17.82 1.25
C GLY A 23 5.85 16.93 2.20
N MET A 24 6.48 16.40 3.25
CA MET A 24 5.86 15.50 4.23
C MET A 24 5.35 16.28 5.44
N ARG A 25 4.11 16.01 5.87
CA ARG A 25 3.63 16.40 7.19
C ARG A 25 4.35 15.60 8.27
N GLU A 26 4.30 16.05 9.52
CA GLU A 26 4.99 15.40 10.65
C GLU A 26 4.72 13.89 10.74
N MET A 27 3.46 13.46 10.68
CA MET A 27 3.09 12.04 10.71
C MET A 27 3.75 11.27 9.55
N GLN A 28 3.72 11.84 8.34
CA GLN A 28 4.30 11.21 7.16
C GLN A 28 5.83 11.10 7.28
N ALA A 29 6.49 12.12 7.83
CA ALA A 29 7.92 12.10 8.09
C ALA A 29 8.29 11.00 9.10
N LYS A 30 7.56 10.88 10.20
CA LYS A 30 7.76 9.81 11.19
C LYS A 30 7.60 8.40 10.59
N VAL A 31 6.59 8.20 9.74
CA VAL A 31 6.43 6.92 9.02
C VAL A 31 7.60 6.69 8.06
N TYR A 32 8.03 7.74 7.37
CA TYR A 32 9.13 7.66 6.43
C TYR A 32 10.50 7.41 7.10
N GLU A 33 10.70 7.83 8.34
CA GLU A 33 11.90 7.47 9.13
C GLU A 33 12.04 5.96 9.31
N ALA A 34 10.92 5.23 9.38
CA ALA A 34 10.90 3.77 9.50
C ALA A 34 10.91 3.02 8.16
N LYS A 35 11.13 3.71 7.04
CA LYS A 35 11.05 3.17 5.67
C LYS A 35 11.91 1.94 5.39
N GLU A 36 13.01 1.75 6.16
CA GLU A 36 13.91 0.61 6.01
C GLU A 36 13.32 -0.71 6.50
N LYS A 37 12.31 -0.66 7.36
CA LYS A 37 11.73 -1.86 7.96
C LYS A 37 10.93 -2.66 6.91
N GLN A 38 11.11 -3.98 6.90
CA GLN A 38 10.37 -4.88 6.03
C GLN A 38 8.86 -4.86 6.35
N TYR A 39 8.52 -4.82 7.64
CA TYR A 39 7.14 -4.81 8.11
C TYR A 39 6.89 -3.55 8.94
N LEU A 40 5.87 -2.79 8.52
CA LEU A 40 5.44 -1.56 9.19
C LEU A 40 3.95 -1.64 9.51
N LEU A 41 3.61 -1.42 10.78
CA LEU A 41 2.24 -1.18 11.20
C LEU A 41 2.13 0.26 11.70
N VAL A 42 1.29 1.05 11.05
CA VAL A 42 1.09 2.47 11.35
C VAL A 42 -0.28 2.68 11.94
N LYS A 43 -0.34 3.13 13.20
CA LYS A 43 -1.56 3.57 13.85
C LYS A 43 -1.61 5.10 13.82
N ALA A 44 -2.52 5.65 13.04
CA ALA A 44 -2.70 7.10 12.92
C ALA A 44 -4.19 7.44 12.74
N PRO A 45 -4.64 8.63 13.20
CA PRO A 45 -6.04 9.01 13.09
C PRO A 45 -6.50 9.14 11.64
N PRO A 46 -7.82 9.10 11.38
CA PRO A 46 -8.38 9.42 10.07
C PRO A 46 -7.90 10.80 9.58
N ALA A 47 -7.83 10.97 8.27
CA ALA A 47 -7.42 12.22 7.61
C ALA A 47 -5.99 12.72 7.93
N SER A 48 -5.17 11.95 8.64
CA SER A 48 -3.77 12.30 8.95
C SER A 48 -2.83 12.27 7.73
N GLY A 49 -3.29 11.78 6.58
CA GLY A 49 -2.50 11.66 5.36
C GLY A 49 -1.79 10.32 5.20
N LYS A 50 -2.36 9.24 5.76
CA LYS A 50 -1.86 7.86 5.69
C LYS A 50 -1.53 7.41 4.26
N SER A 51 -2.46 7.61 3.31
CA SER A 51 -2.27 7.20 1.91
C SER A 51 -1.02 7.83 1.29
N ARG A 52 -0.76 9.13 1.57
CA ARG A 52 0.45 9.80 1.09
C ARG A 52 1.72 9.29 1.79
N ALA A 53 1.65 8.94 3.08
CA ALA A 53 2.76 8.30 3.78
C ALA A 53 3.12 6.95 3.15
N MET A 54 2.12 6.15 2.78
CA MET A 54 2.31 4.90 2.05
C MET A 54 2.99 5.14 0.69
N MET A 55 2.57 6.16 -0.07
CA MET A 55 3.22 6.50 -1.34
C MET A 55 4.72 6.81 -1.16
N PHE A 56 5.08 7.63 -0.18
CA PHE A 56 6.47 7.97 0.10
C PHE A 56 7.32 6.74 0.41
N VAL A 57 6.83 5.87 1.29
CA VAL A 57 7.55 4.64 1.67
C VAL A 57 7.65 3.68 0.48
N ALA A 58 6.56 3.50 -0.29
CA ALA A 58 6.55 2.62 -1.45
C ALA A 58 7.56 3.05 -2.52
N LEU A 59 7.58 4.35 -2.84
CA LEU A 59 8.51 4.90 -3.82
C LEU A 59 9.97 4.74 -3.38
N TYR A 60 10.24 4.98 -2.09
CA TYR A 60 11.58 4.74 -1.53
C TYR A 60 11.99 3.27 -1.66
N LYS A 61 11.12 2.34 -1.27
CA LYS A 61 11.41 0.91 -1.33
C LYS A 61 11.65 0.43 -2.77
N MET A 62 10.91 0.96 -3.73
CA MET A 62 11.15 0.68 -5.15
C MET A 62 12.48 1.24 -5.66
N ALA A 63 12.92 2.37 -5.15
CA ALA A 63 14.18 3.00 -5.57
C ALA A 63 15.41 2.34 -4.91
N GLU A 64 15.32 2.00 -3.62
CA GLU A 64 16.49 1.71 -2.80
C GLU A 64 16.53 0.27 -2.23
N GLN A 65 15.40 -0.44 -2.22
CA GLN A 65 15.31 -1.75 -1.56
C GLN A 65 14.98 -2.91 -2.52
N GLY A 66 15.08 -2.72 -3.81
CA GLY A 66 14.86 -3.77 -4.80
C GLY A 66 13.39 -4.20 -4.95
N ILE A 67 12.45 -3.46 -4.36
CA ILE A 67 11.02 -3.73 -4.54
C ILE A 67 10.64 -3.45 -6.00
N ARG A 68 10.15 -4.47 -6.69
CA ARG A 68 9.80 -4.40 -8.10
C ARG A 68 8.39 -3.86 -8.34
N LYS A 69 7.46 -4.20 -7.46
CA LYS A 69 6.03 -3.92 -7.58
C LYS A 69 5.45 -3.45 -6.25
N THR A 70 4.52 -2.52 -6.30
CA THR A 70 3.71 -2.09 -5.15
C THR A 70 2.25 -2.44 -5.38
N ILE A 71 1.66 -3.15 -4.46
CA ILE A 71 0.24 -3.48 -4.41
C ILE A 71 -0.38 -2.69 -3.27
N VAL A 72 -1.41 -1.89 -3.56
CA VAL A 72 -2.17 -1.16 -2.54
C VAL A 72 -3.55 -1.78 -2.44
N ALA A 73 -3.88 -2.30 -1.28
CA ALA A 73 -5.19 -2.86 -0.98
C ALA A 73 -5.99 -1.91 -0.07
N VAL A 74 -7.20 -1.55 -0.51
CA VAL A 74 -8.12 -0.66 0.20
C VAL A 74 -9.41 -1.41 0.57
N PRO A 75 -10.14 -1.02 1.64
CA PRO A 75 -11.36 -1.72 2.03
C PRO A 75 -12.45 -1.65 0.96
N GLU A 76 -12.63 -0.48 0.34
CA GLU A 76 -13.70 -0.23 -0.62
C GLU A 76 -13.19 0.48 -1.89
N LYS A 77 -13.94 0.34 -2.99
CA LYS A 77 -13.61 0.99 -4.27
C LYS A 77 -13.52 2.51 -4.18
N SER A 78 -14.35 3.15 -3.37
CA SER A 78 -14.38 4.60 -3.17
C SER A 78 -13.07 5.15 -2.60
N ILE A 79 -12.39 4.36 -1.77
CA ILE A 79 -11.13 4.75 -1.12
C ILE A 79 -9.94 4.63 -2.09
N GLY A 80 -10.05 3.83 -3.15
CA GLY A 80 -9.03 3.74 -4.21
C GLY A 80 -8.69 5.09 -4.85
N GLY A 81 -9.60 6.05 -4.81
CA GLY A 81 -9.36 7.42 -5.25
C GLY A 81 -8.30 8.18 -4.45
N SER A 82 -8.00 7.77 -3.23
CA SER A 82 -6.92 8.33 -2.40
C SER A 82 -5.53 8.00 -2.94
N PHE A 83 -5.42 6.97 -3.78
CA PHE A 83 -4.16 6.53 -4.39
C PHE A 83 -4.04 6.88 -5.88
N LYS A 84 -4.77 7.89 -6.34
CA LYS A 84 -4.62 8.45 -7.71
C LYS A 84 -3.24 9.05 -7.92
N ASN A 85 -2.88 9.28 -9.18
CA ASN A 85 -1.65 9.96 -9.56
C ASN A 85 -1.43 11.24 -8.75
N THR A 86 -0.26 11.39 -8.17
CA THR A 86 0.06 12.49 -7.24
C THR A 86 1.45 13.04 -7.55
N GLU A 87 1.51 14.35 -7.83
CA GLU A 87 2.74 15.09 -8.09
C GLU A 87 3.50 15.38 -6.80
N LEU A 88 4.33 14.43 -6.36
CA LEU A 88 5.13 14.57 -5.14
C LEU A 88 6.41 15.38 -5.37
N LYS A 89 6.97 15.33 -6.58
CA LYS A 89 8.16 16.13 -6.97
C LYS A 89 7.93 17.62 -6.79
N LYS A 90 6.72 18.08 -7.04
CA LYS A 90 6.32 19.47 -6.83
C LYS A 90 6.55 19.97 -5.40
N PHE A 91 6.57 19.05 -4.45
CA PHE A 91 6.75 19.34 -3.02
C PHE A 91 8.13 18.94 -2.48
N GLY A 92 9.08 18.60 -3.37
CA GLY A 92 10.46 18.28 -3.00
C GLY A 92 10.79 16.79 -2.90
N PHE A 93 9.84 15.89 -3.17
CA PHE A 93 10.15 14.47 -3.20
C PHE A 93 10.88 14.08 -4.51
N PHE A 94 11.61 12.97 -4.53
CA PHE A 94 12.47 12.61 -5.68
C PHE A 94 11.70 12.09 -6.90
N CYS A 95 10.47 11.58 -6.73
CA CYS A 95 9.63 11.10 -7.82
C CYS A 95 8.13 11.25 -7.53
N ASP A 96 7.32 11.13 -8.57
CA ASP A 96 5.86 11.18 -8.48
C ASP A 96 5.26 9.80 -8.28
N TRP A 97 4.09 9.75 -7.64
CA TRP A 97 3.29 8.54 -7.56
C TRP A 97 2.41 8.41 -8.79
N SER A 98 2.44 7.25 -9.44
CA SER A 98 1.61 6.98 -10.60
C SER A 98 1.01 5.57 -10.57
N VAL A 99 -0.24 5.47 -10.98
CA VAL A 99 -0.97 4.22 -11.17
C VAL A 99 -1.52 4.22 -12.59
N ALA A 100 -1.16 3.22 -13.37
CA ALA A 100 -1.73 3.07 -14.70
C ALA A 100 -3.24 2.77 -14.57
N PRO A 101 -4.13 3.42 -15.33
CA PRO A 101 -5.58 3.22 -15.23
C PRO A 101 -5.99 1.75 -15.31
N TYR A 102 -5.33 0.97 -16.16
CA TYR A 102 -5.57 -0.47 -16.33
C TYR A 102 -5.32 -1.28 -15.05
N PHE A 103 -4.38 -0.85 -14.18
CA PHE A 103 -4.05 -1.49 -12.91
C PHE A 103 -4.66 -0.79 -11.68
N ASN A 104 -5.56 0.16 -11.88
CA ASN A 104 -6.45 0.64 -10.85
C ASN A 104 -7.75 -0.18 -10.86
N LEU A 105 -7.75 -1.29 -10.13
CA LEU A 105 -8.87 -2.23 -10.08
C LEU A 105 -10.04 -1.73 -9.22
N CYS A 106 -9.90 -0.57 -8.59
CA CYS A 106 -10.97 0.13 -7.87
C CYS A 106 -11.74 1.10 -8.78
N GLY A 107 -11.12 1.58 -9.87
CA GLY A 107 -11.74 2.49 -10.83
C GLY A 107 -12.34 1.72 -12.00
N GLY A 108 -13.55 2.06 -12.40
CA GLY A 108 -14.15 1.55 -13.63
C GLY A 108 -15.66 1.43 -13.52
N GLU A 109 -16.38 2.07 -14.44
CA GLU A 109 -17.84 1.98 -14.61
C GLU A 109 -18.29 0.59 -15.04
N GLU A 110 -17.41 -0.20 -15.61
CA GLU A 110 -17.67 -1.60 -15.91
C GLU A 110 -17.23 -2.46 -14.72
N GLY A 111 -18.18 -2.90 -13.93
CA GLY A 111 -18.02 -3.90 -12.88
C GLY A 111 -17.48 -5.21 -13.46
N GLY A 112 -16.22 -5.22 -13.86
CA GLY A 112 -15.53 -6.43 -14.26
C GLY A 112 -15.68 -7.47 -13.14
N SER A 113 -15.99 -8.72 -13.51
CA SER A 113 -16.08 -9.81 -12.54
C SER A 113 -14.79 -9.87 -11.73
N GLU A 114 -14.86 -10.37 -10.50
CA GLU A 114 -13.66 -10.57 -9.67
C GLU A 114 -12.63 -11.43 -10.43
N THR A 115 -13.06 -12.37 -11.26
CA THR A 115 -12.19 -13.15 -12.15
C THR A 115 -11.32 -12.28 -13.05
N ARG A 116 -11.90 -11.28 -13.74
CA ARG A 116 -11.12 -10.34 -14.58
C ARG A 116 -10.12 -9.51 -13.77
N LYS A 117 -10.47 -9.15 -12.55
CA LYS A 117 -9.55 -8.40 -11.68
C LYS A 117 -8.37 -9.27 -11.23
N VAL A 118 -8.63 -10.55 -10.94
CA VAL A 118 -7.57 -11.51 -10.62
C VAL A 118 -6.66 -11.76 -11.82
N GLU A 119 -7.20 -11.84 -13.04
CA GLU A 119 -6.40 -11.95 -14.26
C GLU A 119 -5.48 -10.72 -14.45
N LYS A 120 -6.00 -9.51 -14.29
CA LYS A 120 -5.19 -8.29 -14.32
C LYS A 120 -4.15 -8.23 -13.20
N PHE A 121 -4.50 -8.76 -12.03
CA PHE A 121 -3.57 -8.85 -10.91
C PHE A 121 -2.40 -9.80 -11.25
N LYS A 122 -2.68 -10.96 -11.82
CA LYS A 122 -1.67 -11.91 -12.33
C LYS A 122 -0.78 -11.24 -13.39
N GLU A 123 -1.38 -10.58 -14.37
CA GLU A 123 -0.66 -9.84 -15.40
C GLU A 123 0.27 -8.77 -14.80
N PHE A 124 -0.21 -8.06 -13.75
CA PHE A 124 0.59 -7.05 -13.07
C PHE A 124 1.87 -7.64 -12.48
N LEU A 125 1.82 -8.82 -11.89
CA LEU A 125 2.98 -9.46 -11.24
C LEU A 125 4.01 -9.99 -12.22
N LEU A 126 3.66 -10.17 -13.49
CA LEU A 126 4.61 -10.63 -14.50
C LEU A 126 5.83 -9.70 -14.59
N PRO A 127 7.05 -10.23 -14.67
CA PRO A 127 8.27 -9.44 -14.85
C PRO A 127 8.25 -8.55 -16.09
N SER A 128 7.53 -8.98 -17.14
CA SER A 128 7.39 -8.26 -18.41
C SER A 128 6.47 -7.04 -18.32
N THR A 129 5.62 -6.96 -17.31
CA THR A 129 4.70 -5.81 -17.13
C THR A 129 5.46 -4.60 -16.61
N PRO A 130 5.48 -3.46 -17.32
CA PRO A 130 6.26 -2.29 -16.92
C PRO A 130 5.63 -1.51 -15.77
N ALA A 131 4.33 -1.66 -15.52
CA ALA A 131 3.62 -0.99 -14.44
C ALA A 131 4.21 -1.37 -13.07
N LYS A 132 4.41 -0.38 -12.20
CA LYS A 132 5.03 -0.54 -10.89
C LYS A 132 4.03 -0.55 -9.73
N THR A 133 2.81 -0.07 -9.98
CA THR A 133 1.78 0.09 -8.93
C THR A 133 0.45 -0.47 -9.38
N LEU A 134 -0.19 -1.23 -8.50
CA LEU A 134 -1.55 -1.72 -8.62
C LEU A 134 -2.35 -1.27 -7.40
N VAL A 135 -3.59 -0.83 -7.61
CA VAL A 135 -4.55 -0.52 -6.55
C VAL A 135 -5.74 -1.45 -6.67
N CYS A 136 -6.13 -2.11 -5.60
CA CYS A 136 -7.24 -3.05 -5.56
C CYS A 136 -8.00 -2.99 -4.24
N THR A 137 -9.12 -3.70 -4.15
CA THR A 137 -9.81 -3.88 -2.87
C THR A 137 -9.19 -5.02 -2.06
N HIS A 138 -9.43 -5.04 -0.74
CA HIS A 138 -9.07 -6.16 0.14
C HIS A 138 -9.63 -7.49 -0.40
N ALA A 139 -10.84 -7.48 -0.93
CA ALA A 139 -11.47 -8.66 -1.52
C ALA A 139 -10.67 -9.17 -2.74
N THR A 140 -10.31 -8.26 -3.66
CA THR A 140 -9.53 -8.62 -4.85
C THR A 140 -8.15 -9.18 -4.46
N LEU A 141 -7.46 -8.60 -3.47
CA LEU A 141 -6.18 -9.14 -2.97
C LEU A 141 -6.35 -10.56 -2.44
N ARG A 142 -7.39 -10.82 -1.63
CA ARG A 142 -7.67 -12.16 -1.09
C ARG A 142 -7.97 -13.19 -2.19
N TYR A 143 -8.75 -12.80 -3.20
CA TYR A 143 -9.03 -13.70 -4.33
C TYR A 143 -7.77 -14.00 -5.14
N ALA A 144 -6.98 -12.98 -5.45
CA ALA A 144 -5.70 -13.17 -6.14
C ALA A 144 -4.78 -14.12 -5.36
N PHE A 145 -4.70 -13.94 -4.03
CA PHE A 145 -3.84 -14.72 -3.15
C PHE A 145 -4.26 -16.20 -3.03
N LYS A 146 -5.52 -16.53 -3.33
CA LYS A 146 -5.98 -17.93 -3.40
C LYS A 146 -5.55 -18.64 -4.68
N GLU A 147 -5.32 -17.89 -5.75
CA GLU A 147 -5.02 -18.42 -7.07
C GLU A 147 -3.54 -18.30 -7.49
N LEU A 148 -2.76 -17.54 -6.73
CA LEU A 148 -1.35 -17.27 -6.96
C LEU A 148 -0.49 -18.04 -5.97
N ALA A 149 0.71 -18.45 -6.40
CA ALA A 149 1.71 -18.98 -5.51
C ALA A 149 2.30 -17.86 -4.64
N ASP A 150 2.69 -18.17 -3.41
CA ASP A 150 3.22 -17.17 -2.48
C ASP A 150 4.47 -16.49 -3.05
N GLU A 151 5.32 -17.22 -3.77
CA GLU A 151 6.56 -16.75 -4.37
C GLU A 151 6.37 -15.65 -5.42
N GLU A 152 5.18 -15.57 -6.04
CA GLU A 152 4.86 -14.51 -7.01
C GLU A 152 4.83 -13.12 -6.35
N PHE A 153 4.66 -13.06 -5.03
CA PHE A 153 4.72 -11.84 -4.25
C PHE A 153 6.14 -11.46 -3.79
N ASN A 154 7.17 -12.23 -4.15
CA ASN A 154 8.54 -11.85 -3.84
C ASN A 154 8.92 -10.50 -4.50
N ASP A 155 9.74 -9.75 -3.78
CA ASP A 155 10.18 -8.40 -4.17
C ASP A 155 9.01 -7.43 -4.40
N THR A 156 7.91 -7.61 -3.67
CA THR A 156 6.77 -6.69 -3.69
C THR A 156 6.64 -5.93 -2.36
N LEU A 157 5.99 -4.76 -2.42
CA LEU A 157 5.42 -4.11 -1.25
C LEU A 157 3.89 -4.29 -1.29
N VAL A 158 3.33 -4.85 -0.24
CA VAL A 158 1.88 -4.93 -0.04
C VAL A 158 1.48 -3.88 0.99
N GLY A 159 0.89 -2.79 0.51
CA GLY A 159 0.30 -1.73 1.33
C GLY A 159 -1.16 -2.05 1.63
N ILE A 160 -1.56 -2.06 2.89
CA ILE A 160 -2.94 -2.34 3.32
C ILE A 160 -3.48 -1.12 4.06
N ASP A 161 -4.40 -0.42 3.42
CA ASP A 161 -5.07 0.74 4.01
C ASP A 161 -6.25 0.30 4.87
N GLU A 162 -6.50 1.01 5.99
CA GLU A 162 -7.56 0.71 6.96
C GLU A 162 -7.51 -0.75 7.46
N PHE A 163 -6.31 -1.22 7.81
CA PHE A 163 -6.06 -2.60 8.24
C PHE A 163 -6.89 -3.03 9.47
N HIS A 164 -7.29 -2.07 10.32
CA HIS A 164 -8.09 -2.35 11.52
C HIS A 164 -9.50 -2.89 11.21
N HIS A 165 -10.05 -2.60 10.03
CA HIS A 165 -11.33 -3.20 9.60
C HIS A 165 -11.22 -4.70 9.33
N THR A 166 -10.03 -5.24 9.22
CA THR A 166 -9.79 -6.65 8.90
C THR A 166 -9.61 -7.51 10.14
N SER A 167 -9.25 -6.89 11.28
CA SER A 167 -9.03 -7.59 12.55
C SER A 167 -10.34 -7.94 13.28
N ALA A 168 -11.45 -7.29 12.94
CA ALA A 168 -12.77 -7.55 13.53
C ALA A 168 -13.39 -8.87 13.05
N ASP A 169 -13.04 -9.32 11.85
CA ASP A 169 -13.49 -10.58 11.27
C ASP A 169 -12.36 -11.59 11.22
N ALA A 170 -12.34 -12.52 12.18
CA ALA A 170 -11.41 -13.67 12.13
C ALA A 170 -11.53 -14.48 10.82
N GLU A 171 -12.67 -14.35 10.12
CA GLU A 171 -12.97 -14.95 8.83
C GLU A 171 -12.57 -14.07 7.63
N SER A 172 -12.05 -12.86 7.84
CA SER A 172 -11.79 -11.91 6.73
C SER A 172 -10.76 -12.43 5.71
N GLY A 173 -9.97 -13.43 6.07
CA GLY A 173 -8.93 -14.03 5.20
C GLY A 173 -7.75 -13.11 4.88
N LEU A 174 -7.81 -11.81 5.24
CA LEU A 174 -6.70 -10.88 5.01
C LEU A 174 -5.58 -11.08 6.04
N GLY A 175 -5.92 -11.45 7.27
CA GLY A 175 -4.94 -11.86 8.27
C GLY A 175 -4.15 -13.09 7.83
N ASP A 176 -4.78 -14.01 7.12
CA ASP A 176 -4.12 -15.18 6.54
C ASP A 176 -3.17 -14.78 5.40
N VAL A 177 -3.60 -13.88 4.52
CA VAL A 177 -2.73 -13.30 3.48
C VAL A 177 -1.47 -12.71 4.09
N VAL A 178 -1.62 -11.84 5.10
CA VAL A 178 -0.47 -11.20 5.78
C VAL A 178 0.45 -12.26 6.40
N ARG A 179 -0.11 -13.24 7.10
CA ARG A 179 0.68 -14.32 7.74
C ARG A 179 1.47 -15.12 6.71
N ARG A 180 0.86 -15.51 5.59
CA ARG A 180 1.52 -16.27 4.52
C ARG A 180 2.59 -15.43 3.83
N LEU A 181 2.33 -14.15 3.53
CA LEU A 181 3.33 -13.22 2.99
C LEU A 181 4.56 -13.14 3.91
N MET A 182 4.35 -12.99 5.22
CA MET A 182 5.45 -12.91 6.20
C MET A 182 6.23 -14.22 6.35
N ALA A 183 5.56 -15.36 6.21
CA ALA A 183 6.18 -16.68 6.42
C ALA A 183 6.89 -17.22 5.18
N ASN A 184 6.37 -16.96 3.99
CA ASN A 184 6.74 -17.69 2.78
C ASN A 184 7.37 -16.79 1.69
N THR A 185 7.47 -15.48 1.91
CA THR A 185 7.98 -14.52 0.92
C THR A 185 8.96 -13.52 1.52
N ASN A 186 9.69 -12.82 0.64
CA ASN A 186 10.46 -11.65 1.03
C ASN A 186 9.68 -10.33 0.85
N ALA A 187 8.37 -10.39 0.64
CA ALA A 187 7.54 -9.22 0.48
C ALA A 187 7.66 -8.25 1.67
N HIS A 188 7.59 -6.97 1.39
CA HIS A 188 7.46 -5.94 2.41
C HIS A 188 5.98 -5.66 2.67
N ILE A 189 5.62 -5.34 3.90
CA ILE A 189 4.24 -5.05 4.28
C ILE A 189 4.17 -3.71 4.99
N LEU A 190 3.24 -2.87 4.55
CA LEU A 190 2.90 -1.60 5.20
C LEU A 190 1.39 -1.56 5.46
N ALA A 191 0.99 -1.78 6.70
CA ALA A 191 -0.41 -1.75 7.14
C ALA A 191 -0.70 -0.44 7.91
N MET A 192 -1.87 0.17 7.66
CA MET A 192 -2.29 1.44 8.28
C MET A 192 -3.72 1.37 8.83
#